data_7a39c05441f54b072ad5b801101837a6
#
_entry.id   7a39c05441f54b072ad5b801101837a6
#
_cell.length_a   1.000
_cell.length_b   1.000
_cell.length_c   1.000
_cell.angle_alpha   90.00
_cell.angle_beta   90.00
_cell.angle_gamma   90.00
#
_symmetry.space_group_name_H-M   'P 1'
#
loop_
_entity.id
_entity.type
_entity.pdbx_description
1 polymer ?
#
loop_
_entity_poly.entity_id
_entity_poly.type
_entity_poly.pdbx_seq_one_letter_code
_entity_poly.pdbx_strand_id
1 'polypeptide(L)'
;MDKEELFQARTNPDFLKYLNETRVNSIKAKDIALMYETLDSMLVLDLDEEQINELYQEILKLAFENVEKIINKNKKLKLEDEHLFYARALYEHAIEKWSNENFDGAKELLFVMVNLIEDELLQKALNVLIIFLSSKMELDEFYDSKVDLEKASDEKYGYFIVNFNFDSQKYLKENKRILEQEYENLKHLIVEHK
;
A
#
# COMPACT_ATOMS: atom_id res chain seq x y z
N MET A 1 -16.88 -15.70 3.10
CA MET A 1 -17.36 -16.53 1.95
C MET A 1 -16.83 -17.94 2.16
N ASP A 2 -17.69 -18.96 2.16
CA ASP A 2 -17.25 -20.34 2.28
C ASP A 2 -16.73 -20.91 0.93
N LYS A 3 -16.19 -22.14 0.94
CA LYS A 3 -15.61 -22.75 -0.28
C LYS A 3 -16.65 -22.98 -1.39
N GLU A 4 -17.91 -23.21 -1.03
CA GLU A 4 -18.98 -23.47 -2.00
C GLU A 4 -19.46 -22.17 -2.64
N GLU A 5 -19.58 -21.11 -1.84
CA GLU A 5 -19.89 -19.76 -2.33
C GLU A 5 -18.80 -19.23 -3.27
N LEU A 6 -17.52 -19.45 -2.94
CA LEU A 6 -16.38 -19.11 -3.80
C LEU A 6 -16.43 -19.85 -5.12
N PHE A 7 -16.70 -21.17 -5.09
CA PHE A 7 -16.80 -21.97 -6.30
C PHE A 7 -17.97 -21.52 -7.19
N GLN A 8 -19.13 -21.23 -6.59
CA GLN A 8 -20.29 -20.74 -7.33
C GLN A 8 -20.01 -19.37 -7.98
N ALA A 9 -19.40 -18.44 -7.24
CA ALA A 9 -19.04 -17.13 -7.79
C ALA A 9 -18.03 -17.25 -8.93
N ARG A 10 -16.99 -18.08 -8.77
CA ARG A 10 -15.94 -18.32 -9.77
C ARG A 10 -16.43 -18.99 -11.05
N THR A 11 -17.53 -19.74 -10.98
CA THR A 11 -18.10 -20.48 -12.12
C THR A 11 -19.38 -19.87 -12.70
N ASN A 12 -19.89 -18.80 -12.09
CA ASN A 12 -21.10 -18.13 -12.55
C ASN A 12 -20.79 -17.16 -13.72
N PRO A 13 -21.22 -17.46 -14.96
CA PRO A 13 -20.87 -16.63 -16.11
C PRO A 13 -21.46 -15.23 -16.06
N ASP A 14 -22.63 -15.04 -15.45
CA ASP A 14 -23.25 -13.71 -15.33
C ASP A 14 -22.50 -12.83 -14.33
N PHE A 15 -22.03 -13.44 -13.22
CA PHE A 15 -21.22 -12.74 -12.25
C PHE A 15 -19.83 -12.36 -12.82
N LEU A 16 -19.16 -13.27 -13.51
CA LEU A 16 -17.88 -12.99 -14.15
C LEU A 16 -18.00 -11.91 -15.23
N LYS A 17 -19.08 -11.94 -16.01
CA LYS A 17 -19.39 -10.88 -16.97
C LYS A 17 -19.58 -9.53 -16.29
N TYR A 18 -20.38 -9.49 -15.22
CA TYR A 18 -20.60 -8.28 -14.42
C TYR A 18 -19.27 -7.73 -13.87
N LEU A 19 -18.43 -8.60 -13.31
CA LEU A 19 -17.13 -8.20 -12.76
C LEU A 19 -16.21 -7.61 -13.84
N ASN A 20 -16.17 -8.21 -15.01
CA ASN A 20 -15.38 -7.68 -16.13
C ASN A 20 -15.94 -6.36 -16.68
N GLU A 21 -17.26 -6.20 -16.75
CA GLU A 21 -17.89 -4.92 -17.12
C GLU A 21 -17.58 -3.83 -16.07
N THR A 22 -17.60 -4.18 -14.78
CA THR A 22 -17.25 -3.29 -13.68
C THR A 22 -15.79 -2.85 -13.77
N ARG A 23 -14.85 -3.79 -14.04
CA ARG A 23 -13.44 -3.50 -14.29
C ARG A 23 -13.26 -2.44 -15.38
N VAL A 24 -13.86 -2.66 -16.54
CA VAL A 24 -13.74 -1.73 -17.67
C VAL A 24 -14.35 -0.37 -17.37
N ASN A 25 -15.49 -0.34 -16.69
CA ASN A 25 -16.19 0.90 -16.37
C ASN A 25 -15.49 1.72 -15.29
N SER A 26 -14.94 1.07 -14.25
CA SER A 26 -14.18 1.75 -13.18
C SER A 26 -12.90 2.42 -13.72
N ILE A 27 -12.19 1.74 -14.63
CA ILE A 27 -11.01 2.31 -15.31
C ILE A 27 -11.42 3.55 -16.12
N LYS A 28 -12.48 3.46 -16.93
CA LYS A 28 -12.98 4.61 -17.72
C LYS A 28 -13.43 5.79 -16.86
N ALA A 29 -14.10 5.50 -15.74
CA ALA A 29 -14.57 6.51 -14.79
C ALA A 29 -13.44 7.08 -13.94
N LYS A 30 -12.25 6.44 -13.93
CA LYS A 30 -11.14 6.74 -13.01
C LYS A 30 -11.58 6.68 -11.53
N ASP A 31 -12.44 5.71 -11.21
CA ASP A 31 -12.94 5.47 -9.86
C ASP A 31 -12.04 4.46 -9.16
N ILE A 32 -11.07 4.97 -8.40
CA ILE A 32 -10.06 4.14 -7.73
C ILE A 32 -10.66 3.21 -6.67
N ALA A 33 -11.71 3.64 -5.98
CA ALA A 33 -12.38 2.81 -4.98
C ALA A 33 -13.01 1.58 -5.63
N LEU A 34 -13.76 1.79 -6.72
CA LEU A 34 -14.38 0.70 -7.48
C LEU A 34 -13.36 -0.18 -8.20
N MET A 35 -12.22 0.39 -8.64
CA MET A 35 -11.11 -0.39 -9.19
C MET A 35 -10.54 -1.34 -8.13
N TYR A 36 -10.34 -0.90 -6.90
CA TYR A 36 -9.88 -1.73 -5.79
C TYR A 36 -10.90 -2.78 -5.37
N GLU A 37 -12.18 -2.43 -5.25
CA GLU A 37 -13.24 -3.40 -4.96
C GLU A 37 -13.27 -4.53 -6.00
N THR A 38 -13.08 -4.17 -7.27
CA THR A 38 -12.98 -5.12 -8.38
C THR A 38 -11.73 -5.98 -8.27
N LEU A 39 -10.56 -5.37 -8.00
CA LEU A 39 -9.29 -6.07 -7.84
C LEU A 39 -9.34 -7.06 -6.68
N ASP A 40 -9.84 -6.64 -5.51
CA ASP A 40 -9.97 -7.50 -4.34
C ASP A 40 -10.90 -8.70 -4.63
N SER A 41 -11.98 -8.46 -5.38
CA SER A 41 -12.88 -9.54 -5.83
C SER A 41 -12.19 -10.51 -6.78
N MET A 42 -11.40 -10.01 -7.73
CA MET A 42 -10.65 -10.85 -8.69
C MET A 42 -9.59 -11.70 -7.97
N LEU A 43 -8.89 -11.13 -6.98
CA LEU A 43 -7.91 -11.84 -6.16
C LEU A 43 -8.55 -12.95 -5.32
N VAL A 44 -9.64 -12.65 -4.61
CA VAL A 44 -10.39 -13.64 -3.79
C VAL A 44 -10.90 -14.80 -4.64
N LEU A 45 -11.32 -14.52 -5.87
CA LEU A 45 -11.80 -15.54 -6.82
C LEU A 45 -10.67 -16.25 -7.57
N ASP A 46 -9.41 -15.85 -7.36
CA ASP A 46 -8.24 -16.39 -8.05
C ASP A 46 -8.48 -16.44 -9.58
N LEU A 47 -8.83 -15.28 -10.14
CA LEU A 47 -9.12 -15.12 -11.56
C LEU A 47 -7.83 -14.96 -12.38
N ASP A 48 -8.00 -14.67 -13.67
CA ASP A 48 -6.90 -14.50 -14.62
C ASP A 48 -5.86 -13.47 -14.16
N GLU A 49 -4.61 -13.93 -14.01
CA GLU A 49 -3.50 -13.13 -13.47
C GLU A 49 -3.16 -11.94 -14.36
N GLU A 50 -3.29 -12.07 -15.68
CA GLU A 50 -2.99 -10.98 -16.62
C GLU A 50 -3.97 -9.83 -16.42
N GLN A 51 -5.27 -10.12 -16.26
CA GLN A 51 -6.28 -9.09 -16.00
C GLN A 51 -6.14 -8.45 -14.63
N ILE A 52 -5.73 -9.22 -13.61
CA ILE A 52 -5.40 -8.71 -12.27
C ILE A 52 -4.25 -7.69 -12.37
N ASN A 53 -3.16 -8.08 -13.04
CA ASN A 53 -1.99 -7.24 -13.23
C ASN A 53 -2.32 -5.97 -14.03
N GLU A 54 -3.10 -6.08 -15.12
CA GLU A 54 -3.55 -4.92 -15.89
C GLU A 54 -4.33 -3.93 -15.03
N LEU A 55 -5.29 -4.42 -14.23
CA LEU A 55 -6.09 -3.56 -13.36
C LEU A 55 -5.21 -2.89 -12.29
N TYR A 56 -4.28 -3.63 -11.70
CA TYR A 56 -3.34 -3.09 -10.71
C TYR A 56 -2.45 -2.01 -11.31
N GLN A 57 -1.95 -2.17 -12.53
CA GLN A 57 -1.16 -1.14 -13.22
C GLN A 57 -1.98 0.15 -13.48
N GLU A 58 -3.25 0.04 -13.85
CA GLU A 58 -4.12 1.20 -14.01
C GLU A 58 -4.42 1.91 -12.67
N ILE A 59 -4.56 1.14 -11.57
CA ILE A 59 -4.67 1.68 -10.21
C ILE A 59 -3.42 2.48 -9.84
N LEU A 60 -2.23 1.89 -10.03
CA LEU A 60 -0.96 2.57 -9.74
C LEU A 60 -0.82 3.87 -10.53
N LYS A 61 -1.06 3.81 -11.84
CA LYS A 61 -1.00 4.98 -12.71
C LYS A 61 -1.92 6.10 -12.23
N LEU A 62 -3.20 5.78 -11.94
CA LEU A 62 -4.17 6.73 -11.43
C LEU A 62 -3.76 7.32 -10.08
N ALA A 63 -3.25 6.48 -9.17
CA ALA A 63 -2.78 6.91 -7.87
C ALA A 63 -1.61 7.88 -7.99
N PHE A 64 -0.56 7.53 -8.76
CA PHE A 64 0.60 8.41 -8.97
C PHE A 64 0.20 9.75 -9.62
N GLU A 65 -0.65 9.75 -10.66
CA GLU A 65 -1.15 10.97 -11.29
C GLU A 65 -1.86 11.91 -10.31
N ASN A 66 -2.63 11.38 -9.36
CA ASN A 66 -3.36 12.19 -8.40
C ASN A 66 -2.49 12.61 -7.20
N VAL A 67 -1.61 11.74 -6.75
CA VAL A 67 -0.61 12.07 -5.72
C VAL A 67 0.28 13.22 -6.18
N GLU A 68 0.76 13.20 -7.41
CA GLU A 68 1.52 14.31 -8.00
C GLU A 68 0.75 15.64 -7.96
N LYS A 69 -0.56 15.62 -8.31
CA LYS A 69 -1.42 16.82 -8.23
C LYS A 69 -1.60 17.33 -6.80
N ILE A 70 -1.63 16.41 -5.80
CA ILE A 70 -1.74 16.74 -4.38
C ILE A 70 -0.44 17.40 -3.90
N ILE A 71 0.70 16.83 -4.24
CA ILE A 71 2.04 17.36 -3.93
C ILE A 71 2.22 18.76 -4.54
N ASN A 72 1.89 18.93 -5.83
CA ASN A 72 2.00 20.19 -6.53
C ASN A 72 1.12 21.31 -5.95
N LYS A 73 0.08 20.94 -5.18
CA LYS A 73 -0.77 21.88 -4.44
C LYS A 73 -0.33 22.09 -2.99
N ASN A 74 0.81 21.55 -2.59
CA ASN A 74 1.30 21.54 -1.20
C ASN A 74 0.27 20.97 -0.19
N LYS A 75 -0.50 19.96 -0.61
CA LYS A 75 -1.48 19.27 0.23
C LYS A 75 -0.92 17.94 0.73
N LYS A 76 -1.57 17.41 1.76
CA LYS A 76 -1.27 16.08 2.33
C LYS A 76 -2.38 15.10 1.99
N LEU A 77 -2.03 13.80 2.00
CA LEU A 77 -3.01 12.72 1.97
C LEU A 77 -3.58 12.50 3.36
N LYS A 78 -4.90 12.40 3.42
CA LYS A 78 -5.62 11.93 4.60
C LYS A 78 -6.06 10.49 4.37
N LEU A 79 -6.21 9.69 5.44
CA LEU A 79 -6.69 8.31 5.31
C LEU A 79 -8.23 8.27 5.28
N GLU A 80 -8.81 8.93 4.29
CA GLU A 80 -10.25 9.04 4.06
C GLU A 80 -10.56 9.10 2.57
N ASP A 81 -11.73 8.66 2.15
CA ASP A 81 -12.21 8.70 0.77
C ASP A 81 -11.18 8.17 -0.27
N GLU A 82 -11.07 8.83 -1.41
CA GLU A 82 -10.11 8.45 -2.46
C GLU A 82 -8.65 8.50 -2.01
N HIS A 83 -8.31 9.38 -1.06
CA HIS A 83 -6.95 9.50 -0.55
C HIS A 83 -6.46 8.23 0.16
N LEU A 84 -7.36 7.50 0.82
CA LEU A 84 -7.05 6.19 1.41
C LEU A 84 -6.57 5.20 0.34
N PHE A 85 -7.24 5.17 -0.80
CA PHE A 85 -6.87 4.27 -1.89
C PHE A 85 -5.59 4.70 -2.62
N TYR A 86 -5.31 6.00 -2.72
CA TYR A 86 -4.00 6.47 -3.21
C TYR A 86 -2.88 6.07 -2.25
N ALA A 87 -3.09 6.20 -0.93
CA ALA A 87 -2.12 5.74 0.06
C ALA A 87 -1.94 4.22 0.01
N ARG A 88 -3.05 3.45 -0.13
CA ARG A 88 -3.03 1.98 -0.33
C ARG A 88 -2.16 1.59 -1.53
N ALA A 89 -2.36 2.23 -2.69
CA ALA A 89 -1.62 1.94 -3.91
C ALA A 89 -0.11 2.15 -3.75
N LEU A 90 0.30 3.29 -3.18
CA LEU A 90 1.72 3.55 -2.91
C LEU A 90 2.31 2.54 -1.94
N TYR A 91 1.55 2.19 -0.89
CA TYR A 91 1.99 1.24 0.12
C TYR A 91 2.15 -0.18 -0.45
N GLU A 92 1.14 -0.70 -1.14
CA GLU A 92 1.18 -2.02 -1.76
C GLU A 92 2.33 -2.11 -2.77
N HIS A 93 2.58 -1.04 -3.54
CA HIS A 93 3.72 -1.00 -4.45
C HIS A 93 5.08 -1.00 -3.71
N ALA A 94 5.16 -0.35 -2.54
CA ALA A 94 6.36 -0.43 -1.70
C ALA A 94 6.57 -1.86 -1.16
N ILE A 95 5.51 -2.54 -0.74
CA ILE A 95 5.55 -3.94 -0.28
C ILE A 95 5.94 -4.88 -1.44
N GLU A 96 5.40 -4.68 -2.64
CA GLU A 96 5.79 -5.43 -3.85
C GLU A 96 7.29 -5.26 -4.15
N LYS A 97 7.82 -4.03 -4.09
CA LYS A 97 9.27 -3.80 -4.22
C LYS A 97 10.06 -4.53 -3.15
N TRP A 98 9.58 -4.53 -1.91
CA TRP A 98 10.22 -5.24 -0.81
C TRP A 98 10.23 -6.76 -1.05
N SER A 99 9.10 -7.36 -1.44
CA SER A 99 9.01 -8.79 -1.75
C SER A 99 9.95 -9.22 -2.89
N ASN A 100 10.28 -8.29 -3.79
CA ASN A 100 11.26 -8.49 -4.87
C ASN A 100 12.68 -8.06 -4.49
N GLU A 101 12.99 -7.91 -3.20
CA GLU A 101 14.30 -7.51 -2.67
C GLU A 101 14.80 -6.13 -3.17
N ASN A 102 13.93 -5.32 -3.76
CA ASN A 102 14.23 -3.94 -4.11
C ASN A 102 14.08 -3.03 -2.88
N PHE A 103 14.97 -3.24 -1.90
CA PHE A 103 14.94 -2.53 -0.62
C PHE A 103 15.04 -1.01 -0.75
N ASP A 104 15.85 -0.53 -1.69
CA ASP A 104 16.02 0.91 -1.89
C ASP A 104 14.77 1.52 -2.50
N GLY A 105 14.19 0.93 -3.54
CA GLY A 105 12.94 1.42 -4.13
C GLY A 105 11.74 1.34 -3.16
N ALA A 106 11.70 0.34 -2.28
CA ALA A 106 10.70 0.28 -1.20
C ALA A 106 10.88 1.42 -0.19
N LYS A 107 12.13 1.68 0.27
CA LYS A 107 12.43 2.79 1.18
C LYS A 107 12.08 4.15 0.59
N GLU A 108 12.37 4.39 -0.69
CA GLU A 108 12.02 5.63 -1.39
C GLU A 108 10.53 5.91 -1.34
N LEU A 109 9.71 4.91 -1.68
CA LEU A 109 8.24 5.05 -1.62
C LEU A 109 7.74 5.29 -0.20
N LEU A 110 8.18 4.49 0.78
CA LEU A 110 7.78 4.67 2.17
C LEU A 110 8.21 6.03 2.72
N PHE A 111 9.39 6.53 2.37
CA PHE A 111 9.85 7.85 2.75
C PHE A 111 8.98 8.96 2.17
N VAL A 112 8.62 8.88 0.89
CA VAL A 112 7.67 9.82 0.28
C VAL A 112 6.34 9.77 0.99
N MET A 113 5.82 8.57 1.31
CA MET A 113 4.57 8.41 2.05
C MET A 113 4.61 9.03 3.44
N VAL A 114 5.70 8.84 4.22
CA VAL A 114 5.85 9.47 5.54
C VAL A 114 5.70 10.99 5.46
N ASN A 115 6.26 11.59 4.41
CA ASN A 115 6.21 13.04 4.22
C ASN A 115 4.88 13.54 3.62
N LEU A 116 4.13 12.67 2.97
CA LEU A 116 2.89 13.00 2.28
C LEU A 116 1.64 12.77 3.13
N ILE A 117 1.61 11.77 3.98
CA ILE A 117 0.43 11.35 4.76
C ILE A 117 0.28 12.21 6.01
N GLU A 118 -0.97 12.59 6.32
CA GLU A 118 -1.35 13.31 7.54
C GLU A 118 -1.99 12.33 8.54
N ASP A 119 -1.19 11.35 9.02
CA ASP A 119 -1.61 10.37 10.02
C ASP A 119 -0.40 9.88 10.83
N GLU A 120 -0.34 10.23 12.11
CA GLU A 120 0.82 9.94 12.97
C GLU A 120 1.06 8.45 13.20
N LEU A 121 -0.01 7.62 13.28
CA LEU A 121 0.14 6.19 13.51
C LEU A 121 0.76 5.52 12.29
N LEU A 122 0.25 5.83 11.09
CA LEU A 122 0.80 5.30 9.87
C LEU A 122 2.23 5.82 9.62
N GLN A 123 2.50 7.10 9.85
CA GLN A 123 3.87 7.65 9.75
C GLN A 123 4.86 6.90 10.65
N LYS A 124 4.48 6.59 11.90
CA LYS A 124 5.31 5.77 12.80
C LYS A 124 5.56 4.38 12.25
N ALA A 125 4.52 3.73 11.75
CA ALA A 125 4.62 2.39 11.17
C ALA A 125 5.55 2.39 9.95
N LEU A 126 5.38 3.32 9.01
CA LEU A 126 6.24 3.46 7.84
C LEU A 126 7.71 3.69 8.22
N ASN A 127 7.99 4.48 9.25
CA ASN A 127 9.34 4.67 9.76
C ASN A 127 9.96 3.39 10.34
N VAL A 128 9.16 2.54 10.98
CA VAL A 128 9.61 1.21 11.43
C VAL A 128 10.00 0.35 10.23
N LEU A 129 9.18 0.33 9.17
CA LEU A 129 9.47 -0.42 7.94
C LEU A 129 10.76 0.07 7.27
N ILE A 130 10.99 1.38 7.19
CA ILE A 130 12.23 1.97 6.64
C ILE A 130 13.46 1.45 7.37
N ILE A 131 13.43 1.33 8.70
CA ILE A 131 14.55 0.80 9.48
C ILE A 131 14.81 -0.67 9.16
N PHE A 132 13.77 -1.49 9.04
CA PHE A 132 13.93 -2.91 8.66
C PHE A 132 14.48 -3.06 7.23
N LEU A 133 13.98 -2.28 6.29
CA LEU A 133 14.51 -2.23 4.92
C LEU A 133 15.98 -1.81 4.87
N SER A 134 16.41 -0.92 5.76
CA SER A 134 17.82 -0.50 5.86
C SER A 134 18.74 -1.63 6.31
N SER A 135 18.22 -2.59 7.08
CA SER A 135 18.93 -3.82 7.45
C SER A 135 18.84 -4.92 6.40
N LYS A 136 18.12 -4.69 5.30
CA LYS A 136 17.83 -5.67 4.24
C LYS A 136 17.15 -6.94 4.77
N MET A 137 16.30 -6.80 5.79
CA MET A 137 15.45 -7.90 6.26
C MET A 137 14.47 -8.27 5.16
N GLU A 138 14.34 -9.54 4.85
CA GLU A 138 13.35 -10.05 3.89
C GLU A 138 11.92 -9.84 4.40
N LEU A 139 10.97 -9.65 3.49
CA LEU A 139 9.57 -9.35 3.85
C LEU A 139 8.93 -10.47 4.67
N ASP A 140 9.15 -11.73 4.27
CA ASP A 140 8.57 -12.88 4.97
C ASP A 140 9.13 -13.01 6.40
N GLU A 141 10.46 -12.83 6.57
CA GLU A 141 11.08 -12.81 7.88
C GLU A 141 10.52 -11.70 8.76
N PHE A 142 10.34 -10.50 8.19
CA PHE A 142 9.74 -9.37 8.88
C PHE A 142 8.30 -9.68 9.30
N TYR A 143 7.48 -10.18 8.37
CA TYR A 143 6.08 -10.48 8.61
C TYR A 143 5.91 -11.51 9.73
N ASP A 144 6.66 -12.62 9.67
CA ASP A 144 6.57 -13.71 10.63
C ASP A 144 7.12 -13.34 12.02
N SER A 145 8.16 -12.48 12.08
CA SER A 145 8.89 -12.23 13.33
C SER A 145 8.57 -10.89 14.00
N LYS A 146 7.97 -9.92 13.30
CA LYS A 146 7.81 -8.55 13.79
C LYS A 146 6.37 -8.05 13.79
N VAL A 147 5.50 -8.63 12.95
CA VAL A 147 4.09 -8.18 12.84
C VAL A 147 3.23 -8.89 13.87
N ASP A 148 2.36 -8.16 14.54
CA ASP A 148 1.34 -8.70 15.44
C ASP A 148 0.05 -8.97 14.63
N LEU A 149 -0.09 -10.22 14.18
CA LEU A 149 -1.21 -10.69 13.36
C LEU A 149 -2.52 -10.89 14.14
N GLU A 150 -2.42 -10.97 15.48
CA GLU A 150 -3.61 -11.17 16.34
C GLU A 150 -4.30 -9.85 16.68
N LYS A 151 -3.58 -8.75 16.57
CA LYS A 151 -4.10 -7.43 16.93
C LYS A 151 -4.92 -6.82 15.80
N ALA A 152 -6.22 -6.63 16.07
CA ALA A 152 -7.11 -5.91 15.16
C ALA A 152 -6.70 -4.43 15.02
N SER A 153 -6.81 -3.92 13.81
CA SER A 153 -6.66 -2.49 13.49
C SER A 153 -8.02 -1.85 13.22
N ASP A 154 -8.11 -0.52 13.36
CA ASP A 154 -9.23 0.22 12.84
C ASP A 154 -9.33 0.00 11.31
N GLU A 155 -10.53 0.05 10.77
CA GLU A 155 -10.81 -0.22 9.34
C GLU A 155 -9.91 0.58 8.39
N LYS A 156 -9.66 1.86 8.69
CA LYS A 156 -8.78 2.73 7.89
C LYS A 156 -7.32 2.24 7.79
N TYR A 157 -6.88 1.36 8.70
CA TYR A 157 -5.54 0.78 8.67
C TYR A 157 -5.52 -0.65 8.13
N GLY A 158 -6.65 -1.19 7.68
CA GLY A 158 -6.77 -2.58 7.23
C GLY A 158 -5.83 -2.98 6.09
N TYR A 159 -5.32 -1.99 5.36
CA TYR A 159 -4.37 -2.19 4.25
C TYR A 159 -2.90 -2.02 4.65
N PHE A 160 -2.63 -1.61 5.89
CA PHE A 160 -1.29 -1.20 6.33
C PHE A 160 -0.81 -2.04 7.51
N ILE A 161 0.45 -2.41 7.53
CA ILE A 161 1.07 -3.01 8.70
C ILE A 161 1.36 -1.90 9.72
N VAL A 162 0.52 -1.81 10.74
CA VAL A 162 0.64 -0.81 11.82
C VAL A 162 0.81 -1.44 13.20
N ASN A 163 0.63 -2.75 13.32
CA ASN A 163 0.73 -3.51 14.56
C ASN A 163 2.00 -4.37 14.57
N PHE A 164 2.81 -4.21 15.60
CA PHE A 164 4.06 -4.93 15.78
C PHE A 164 4.05 -5.66 17.12
N ASN A 165 4.76 -6.80 17.21
CA ASN A 165 4.93 -7.58 18.43
C ASN A 165 5.95 -6.97 19.41
N PHE A 166 6.30 -5.70 19.22
CA PHE A 166 7.22 -4.91 20.06
C PHE A 166 6.73 -3.47 20.20
N ASP A 167 7.29 -2.72 21.14
CA ASP A 167 7.03 -1.28 21.30
C ASP A 167 7.71 -0.48 20.19
N SER A 168 6.93 -0.08 19.19
CA SER A 168 7.39 0.69 18.03
C SER A 168 8.00 2.04 18.40
N GLN A 169 7.50 2.70 19.46
CA GLN A 169 8.03 4.00 19.90
C GLN A 169 9.42 3.86 20.53
N LYS A 170 9.62 2.81 21.31
CA LYS A 170 10.92 2.47 21.87
C LYS A 170 11.89 2.10 20.76
N TYR A 171 11.45 1.25 19.82
CA TYR A 171 12.26 0.82 18.67
C TYR A 171 12.74 1.99 17.82
N LEU A 172 11.87 2.94 17.50
CA LEU A 172 12.23 4.17 16.76
C LEU A 172 13.27 5.01 17.51
N LYS A 173 13.16 5.11 18.84
CA LYS A 173 14.15 5.84 19.66
C LYS A 173 15.51 5.15 19.64
N GLU A 174 15.55 3.83 19.77
CA GLU A 174 16.79 3.05 19.79
C GLU A 174 17.49 3.06 18.43
N ASN A 175 16.72 3.16 17.33
CA ASN A 175 17.23 3.17 15.94
C ASN A 175 17.22 4.58 15.30
N LYS A 176 17.10 5.63 16.11
CA LYS A 176 17.01 7.01 15.64
C LYS A 176 18.11 7.38 14.65
N ARG A 177 19.36 6.96 14.90
CA ARG A 177 20.51 7.25 14.05
C ARG A 177 20.38 6.64 12.65
N ILE A 178 19.82 5.43 12.55
CA ILE A 178 19.59 4.76 11.25
C ILE A 178 18.54 5.58 10.48
N LEU A 179 17.43 5.91 11.13
CA LEU A 179 16.36 6.67 10.51
C LEU A 179 16.82 8.06 10.04
N GLU A 180 17.59 8.78 10.86
CA GLU A 180 18.17 10.09 10.49
C GLU A 180 19.09 9.97 9.27
N GLN A 181 19.89 8.90 9.19
CA GLN A 181 20.74 8.64 8.02
C GLN A 181 19.92 8.39 6.76
N GLU A 182 18.86 7.57 6.85
CA GLU A 182 17.99 7.33 5.69
C GLU A 182 17.24 8.59 5.25
N TYR A 183 16.80 9.41 6.19
CA TYR A 183 16.18 10.69 5.87
C TYR A 183 17.14 11.64 5.14
N GLU A 184 18.40 11.67 5.56
CA GLU A 184 19.43 12.46 4.86
C GLU A 184 19.70 11.92 3.45
N ASN A 185 19.75 10.60 3.29
CA ASN A 185 19.96 9.95 1.98
C ASN A 185 18.79 10.25 1.01
N LEU A 186 17.55 10.27 1.52
CA LEU A 186 16.32 10.33 0.72
C LEU A 186 15.72 11.73 0.59
N LYS A 187 16.24 12.74 1.30
CA LYS A 187 15.68 14.10 1.31
C LYS A 187 15.54 14.74 -0.08
N HIS A 188 16.35 14.33 -1.04
CA HIS A 188 16.29 14.82 -2.41
C HIS A 188 14.93 14.52 -3.09
N LEU A 189 14.22 13.46 -2.65
CA LEU A 189 12.91 13.07 -3.20
C LEU A 189 11.78 14.06 -2.86
N ILE A 190 11.96 14.91 -1.85
CA ILE A 190 10.92 15.85 -1.38
C ILE A 190 11.29 17.33 -1.58
N VAL A 191 12.52 17.63 -2.01
CA VAL A 191 13.05 19.02 -2.11
C VAL A 191 12.87 19.61 -3.50
N GLU A 192 12.60 18.83 -4.54
CA GLU A 192 12.60 19.30 -5.94
C GLU A 192 11.32 20.02 -6.40
N HIS A 193 10.37 20.32 -5.51
CA HIS A 193 9.13 21.02 -5.88
C HIS A 193 9.05 22.43 -5.28
N LYS A 194 10.14 23.22 -5.42
CA LYS A 194 10.09 24.67 -5.17
C LYS A 194 10.07 25.48 -6.44
#